data_adb0b5ca121cabbeb24f841c30be07a6
#
_entry.id   adb0b5ca121cabbeb24f841c30be07a6
#
_cell.length_a   1.000
_cell.length_b   1.000
_cell.length_c   1.000
_cell.angle_alpha   90.00
_cell.angle_beta   90.00
_cell.angle_gamma   90.00
#
_symmetry.space_group_name_H-M   'P 1'
#
loop_
_entity.id
_entity.type
_entity.pdbx_description
1 polymer ?
#
loop_
_entity_poly.entity_id
_entity_poly.type
_entity_poly.pdbx_seq_one_letter_code
_entity_poly.pdbx_strand_id
1 'polypeptide(L)'
;MANGSRGKAAPAEPVQEKTRPVHEVRLGRIKAAVWANDGEHGVRYSVTVCRVYKDQAEKWQTADSFGRDDLLVLAKVVDLAHSWVCENQRGHEVPA
;
A
#
# COMPACT_ATOMS: atom_id res chain seq x y z
N MET A 1 -2.58 -13.28 18.47
CA MET A 1 -2.54 -13.12 18.32
C MET A 1 -2.40 -12.72 17.66
N ALA A 2 -2.51 -12.79 17.63
CA ALA A 2 -2.39 -12.49 17.23
C ALA A 2 -2.29 -12.13 16.54
N ASN A 3 -2.35 -12.22 16.59
CA ASN A 3 -2.19 -11.79 16.14
C ASN A 3 -1.95 -11.40 15.51
N GLY A 4 -2.01 -11.54 15.44
CA GLY A 4 -1.87 -11.18 15.03
C GLY A 4 -1.48 -10.66 14.49
N SER A 5 -1.42 -10.72 14.52
CA SER A 5 -1.05 -10.33 14.29
C SER A 5 -0.53 -9.94 13.80
N ARG A 6 -0.45 -10.04 13.79
CA ARG A 6 -0.02 -9.71 13.48
C ARG A 6 0.41 -9.03 13.03
N GLY A 7 0.16 -9.06 12.86
CA GLY A 7 0.44 -8.50 12.59
C GLY A 7 0.89 -7.71 12.38
N LYS A 8 1.03 -7.63 12.58
CA LYS A 8 1.37 -6.97 12.56
C LYS A 8 1.96 -6.34 12.23
N ALA A 9 1.90 -6.42 12.02
CA ALA A 9 2.49 -5.96 11.86
C ALA A 9 3.13 -5.35 11.50
N ALA A 10 3.19 -5.33 11.37
CA ALA A 10 3.77 -4.88 11.23
C ALA A 10 4.34 -4.26 10.97
N PRO A 11 4.52 -4.23 10.87
CA PRO A 11 5.07 -3.59 10.70
C PRO A 11 5.75 -2.95 10.47
N ALA A 12 5.93 -3.00 10.38
CA ALA A 12 6.49 -2.44 10.28
C ALA A 12 7.10 -1.80 10.01
N GLU A 13 7.21 -1.46 9.93
CA GLU A 13 7.69 -0.78 9.67
C GLU A 13 8.25 -0.06 9.62
N PRO A 14 8.44 0.13 9.46
CA PRO A 14 9.03 0.81 9.46
C PRO A 14 9.35 1.77 9.35
N VAL A 15 9.29 2.02 9.32
CA VAL A 15 9.62 2.83 9.22
C VAL A 15 9.74 3.66 9.00
N GLN A 16 9.47 3.85 9.23
CA GLN A 16 9.70 4.66 8.77
C GLN A 16 9.71 5.95 9.20
N GLU A 17 10.44 6.67 9.01
CA GLU A 17 10.45 7.97 9.31
C GLU A 17 9.39 8.68 8.62
N LYS A 18 8.91 8.16 7.60
CA LYS A 18 7.77 8.70 6.93
C LYS A 18 6.55 8.16 7.56
N THR A 19 5.69 9.01 8.05
CA THR A 19 4.52 8.56 8.74
C THR A 19 3.28 8.57 7.88
N ARG A 20 3.39 9.02 6.65
CA ARG A 20 2.22 8.97 5.79
C ARG A 20 2.65 8.72 4.36
N PRO A 21 1.77 8.10 3.61
CA PRO A 21 2.10 7.81 2.22
C PRO A 21 2.10 9.09 1.39
N VAL A 22 2.84 9.05 0.32
CA VAL A 22 2.88 10.17 -0.60
C VAL A 22 1.70 10.13 -1.56
N HIS A 23 1.04 9.00 -1.67
CA HIS A 23 -0.10 8.87 -2.55
C HIS A 23 -0.91 7.66 -2.11
N GLU A 24 -2.21 7.71 -2.32
CA GLU A 24 -3.09 6.60 -2.00
C GLU A 24 -4.05 6.39 -3.14
N VAL A 25 -4.39 5.13 -3.37
CA VAL A 25 -5.42 4.77 -4.32
C VAL A 25 -6.42 3.93 -3.57
N ARG A 26 -7.69 4.22 -3.72
CA ARG A 26 -8.70 3.45 -3.04
C ARG A 26 -9.89 3.22 -3.95
N LEU A 27 -10.32 1.98 -4.04
CA LEU A 27 -11.53 1.61 -4.73
C LEU A 27 -12.32 0.71 -3.81
N GLY A 28 -13.49 1.19 -3.38
CA GLY A 28 -14.27 0.41 -2.45
C GLY A 28 -13.49 0.19 -1.17
N ARG A 29 -13.29 -1.06 -0.82
CA ARG A 29 -12.58 -1.37 0.42
C ARG A 29 -11.14 -1.78 0.20
N ILE A 30 -10.64 -1.64 -1.02
CA ILE A 30 -9.26 -1.99 -1.32
C ILE A 30 -8.48 -0.71 -1.44
N LYS A 31 -7.34 -0.67 -0.76
CA LYS A 31 -6.54 0.54 -0.72
C LYS A 31 -5.08 0.20 -0.96
N ALA A 32 -4.40 1.05 -1.70
CA ALA A 32 -2.97 0.98 -1.88
C ALA A 32 -2.37 2.28 -1.40
N ALA A 33 -1.26 2.19 -0.71
CA ALA A 33 -0.53 3.36 -0.24
C ALA A 33 0.86 3.32 -0.85
N VAL A 34 1.30 4.44 -1.37
CA VAL A 34 2.61 4.56 -1.98
C VAL A 34 3.50 5.32 -1.00
N TRP A 35 4.66 4.75 -0.71
CA TRP A 35 5.59 5.29 0.26
C TRP A 35 6.88 5.66 -0.44
N ALA A 36 7.43 6.79 -0.06
CA ALA A 36 8.70 7.24 -0.63
C ALA A 36 9.81 6.88 0.34
N ASN A 37 10.85 6.28 -0.18
CA ASN A 37 11.99 5.88 0.63
C ASN A 37 13.23 6.50 0.01
N ASP A 38 14.00 7.19 0.83
CA ASP A 38 15.23 7.79 0.34
C ASP A 38 16.33 6.76 0.34
N GLY A 39 17.07 6.71 -0.72
CA GLY A 39 18.16 5.78 -0.82
C GLY A 39 19.36 6.45 -1.40
N GLU A 40 20.43 5.69 -1.53
CA GLU A 40 21.66 6.23 -2.05
C GLU A 40 21.51 6.72 -3.46
N HIS A 41 20.65 6.11 -4.21
CA HIS A 41 20.50 6.45 -5.60
C HIS A 41 19.23 7.22 -5.88
N GLY A 42 18.69 7.86 -4.85
CA GLY A 42 17.52 8.68 -5.02
C GLY A 42 16.32 8.06 -4.34
N VAL A 43 15.16 8.58 -4.66
CA VAL A 43 13.93 8.15 -4.02
C VAL A 43 13.41 6.90 -4.70
N ARG A 44 13.03 5.94 -3.90
CA ARG A 44 12.37 4.75 -4.39
C ARG A 44 11.00 4.69 -3.79
N TYR A 45 10.07 4.14 -4.52
CA TYR A 45 8.70 4.04 -4.03
C TYR A 45 8.36 2.60 -3.75
N SER A 46 7.63 2.38 -2.68
CA SER A 46 7.09 1.07 -2.39
C SER A 46 5.60 1.22 -2.20
N VAL A 47 4.88 0.13 -2.38
CA VAL A 47 3.43 0.15 -2.32
C VAL A 47 2.96 -0.94 -1.39
N THR A 48 2.07 -0.58 -0.48
CA THR A 48 1.42 -1.56 0.36
C THR A 48 -0.05 -1.56 0.01
N VAL A 49 -0.68 -2.72 0.11
CA VAL A 49 -2.09 -2.85 -0.19
C VAL A 49 -2.80 -3.48 0.99
N CYS A 50 -4.04 -3.11 1.18
CA CYS A 50 -4.82 -3.69 2.25
C CYS A 50 -6.30 -3.62 1.91
N ARG A 51 -7.07 -4.40 2.64
CA ARG A 51 -8.51 -4.37 2.56
C ARG A 51 -9.02 -3.78 3.86
N VAL A 52 -9.86 -2.78 3.75
CA VAL A 52 -10.36 -2.05 4.90
C VAL A 52 -11.76 -2.57 5.23
N TYR A 53 -12.01 -2.82 6.48
CA TYR A 53 -13.32 -3.30 6.86
C TYR A 53 -13.65 -2.82 8.27
N LYS A 54 -14.93 -2.88 8.62
CA LYS A 54 -15.37 -2.55 9.95
C LYS A 54 -15.63 -3.83 10.70
N ASP A 55 -15.10 -3.91 11.91
CA ASP A 55 -15.31 -5.10 12.70
C ASP A 55 -16.63 -4.98 13.47
N GLN A 56 -16.90 -5.94 14.31
CA GLN A 56 -18.15 -5.98 15.04
C GLN A 56 -18.29 -4.84 16.03
N ALA A 57 -17.18 -4.30 16.47
CA ALA A 57 -17.20 -3.17 17.37
C ALA A 57 -17.26 -1.85 16.61
N GLU A 58 -17.51 -1.92 15.31
CA GLU A 58 -17.63 -0.74 14.47
C GLU A 58 -16.33 0.02 14.34
N LYS A 59 -15.22 -0.66 14.51
CA LYS A 59 -13.93 -0.03 14.34
C LYS A 59 -13.34 -0.45 13.02
N TRP A 60 -12.64 0.47 12.39
CA TRP A 60 -12.01 0.20 11.11
C TRP A 60 -10.76 -0.63 11.31
N GLN A 61 -10.66 -1.68 10.53
CA GLN A 61 -9.52 -2.59 10.57
C GLN A 61 -8.99 -2.78 9.18
N THR A 62 -7.78 -3.30 9.08
CA THR A 62 -7.21 -3.62 7.78
C THR A 62 -6.81 -5.08 7.77
N ALA A 63 -6.85 -5.67 6.60
CA ALA A 63 -6.43 -7.03 6.39
C ALA A 63 -5.58 -7.08 5.13
N ASP A 64 -4.68 -8.03 5.08
CA ASP A 64 -3.83 -8.20 3.91
C ASP A 64 -4.20 -9.44 3.13
N SER A 65 -5.39 -9.96 3.34
CA SER A 65 -5.90 -11.05 2.53
C SER A 65 -7.11 -10.55 1.75
N PHE A 66 -7.36 -11.17 0.62
CA PHE A 66 -8.36 -10.68 -0.31
C PHE A 66 -9.19 -11.83 -0.82
N GLY A 67 -10.50 -11.66 -0.80
CA GLY A 67 -11.38 -12.67 -1.31
C GLY A 67 -11.52 -12.62 -2.81
N ARG A 68 -12.25 -13.60 -3.33
CA ARG A 68 -12.41 -13.68 -4.76
C ARG A 68 -12.99 -12.41 -5.36
N ASP A 69 -13.96 -11.83 -4.67
CA ASP A 69 -14.61 -10.65 -5.20
C ASP A 69 -13.75 -9.41 -5.10
N ASP A 70 -12.67 -9.49 -4.33
CA ASP A 70 -11.77 -8.34 -4.18
C ASP A 70 -10.64 -8.36 -5.17
N LEU A 71 -10.39 -9.48 -5.82
CA LEU A 71 -9.15 -9.63 -6.57
C LEU A 71 -9.06 -8.73 -7.79
N LEU A 72 -10.16 -8.56 -8.52
CA LEU A 72 -10.10 -7.67 -9.66
C LEU A 72 -10.00 -6.21 -9.23
N VAL A 73 -10.62 -5.87 -8.13
CA VAL A 73 -10.49 -4.52 -7.60
C VAL A 73 -9.06 -4.29 -7.14
N LEU A 74 -8.48 -5.28 -6.47
CA LEU A 74 -7.09 -5.20 -6.07
C LEU A 74 -6.19 -5.01 -7.27
N ALA A 75 -6.44 -5.75 -8.34
CA ALA A 75 -5.62 -5.62 -9.54
C ALA A 75 -5.69 -4.21 -10.09
N LYS A 76 -6.87 -3.62 -10.07
CA LYS A 76 -7.01 -2.27 -10.60
C LYS A 76 -6.33 -1.26 -9.70
N VAL A 77 -6.45 -1.43 -8.38
CA VAL A 77 -5.80 -0.53 -7.44
C VAL A 77 -4.29 -0.59 -7.61
N VAL A 78 -3.76 -1.80 -7.76
CA VAL A 78 -2.33 -1.98 -7.96
C VAL A 78 -1.90 -1.34 -9.28
N ASP A 79 -2.71 -1.51 -10.31
CA ASP A 79 -2.41 -0.91 -11.59
C ASP A 79 -2.33 0.60 -11.50
N LEU A 80 -3.27 1.20 -10.79
CA LEU A 80 -3.26 2.66 -10.65
C LEU A 80 -2.06 3.13 -9.83
N ALA A 81 -1.72 2.39 -8.79
CA ALA A 81 -0.55 2.73 -7.99
C ALA A 81 0.71 2.61 -8.84
N HIS A 82 0.78 1.57 -9.65
CA HIS A 82 1.93 1.38 -10.53
C HIS A 82 2.08 2.55 -11.50
N SER A 83 0.98 2.99 -12.06
CA SER A 83 1.02 4.12 -12.99
C SER A 83 1.55 5.36 -12.30
N TRP A 84 1.10 5.60 -11.08
CA TRP A 84 1.56 6.76 -10.33
C TRP A 84 3.06 6.67 -10.07
N VAL A 85 3.53 5.49 -9.67
CA VAL A 85 4.95 5.32 -9.40
C VAL A 85 5.76 5.54 -10.67
N CYS A 86 5.30 4.98 -11.78
CA CYS A 86 6.01 5.15 -13.03
C CYS A 86 6.11 6.60 -13.43
N GLU A 87 5.03 7.34 -13.23
CA GLU A 87 5.06 8.74 -13.60
C GLU A 87 5.97 9.57 -12.72
N ASN A 88 6.07 9.18 -11.48
CA ASN A 88 6.84 9.97 -10.53
C ASN A 88 8.29 9.55 -10.42
N GLN A 89 8.63 8.42 -10.99
CA GLN A 89 10.02 7.99 -11.04
C GLN A 89 10.65 8.15 -12.40
N ARG A 90 9.92 8.72 -13.35
CA ARG A 90 10.45 8.77 -14.70
C ARG A 90 11.74 9.52 -14.80
N GLY A 91 12.00 10.42 -13.90
CA GLY A 91 13.26 11.13 -13.97
C GLY A 91 14.44 10.27 -13.69
N HIS A 92 14.23 9.13 -13.04
CA HIS A 92 15.30 8.23 -12.73
C HIS A 92 15.35 7.06 -13.64
N GLU A 93 14.35 6.92 -14.49
CA GLU A 93 14.27 5.76 -15.28
C GLU A 93 15.04 5.91 -16.50
N VAL A 94 15.62 4.85 -16.90
CA VAL A 94 16.26 4.84 -18.16
C VAL A 94 15.22 4.47 -19.16
N PRO A 95 15.01 5.27 -20.14
CA PRO A 95 13.99 4.94 -21.12
C PRO A 95 14.30 3.65 -21.77
N ALA A 96 13.31 2.86 -21.87
CA ALA A 96 13.52 1.55 -22.43
C ALA A 96 13.79 1.61 -23.89
#